data_e885bee5a25526671548f62a44594e71
#
_entry.id   e885bee5a25526671548f62a44594e71
#
_cell.length_a   1.000
_cell.length_b   1.000
_cell.length_c   1.000
_cell.angle_alpha   90.00
_cell.angle_beta   90.00
_cell.angle_gamma   90.00
#
_symmetry.space_group_name_H-M   'P 1'
#
loop_
_entity.id
_entity.type
_entity.pdbx_description
1 polymer ?
#
loop_
_entity_poly.entity_id
_entity_poly.type
_entity_poly.pdbx_seq_one_letter_code
_entity_poly.pdbx_strand_id
1 'polypeptide(L)'
;MLKKGYCEFTPAATSIDIKDAFVPKSLLNEMRRRVYAELCEKLLDNYNKNILKRNSGACAPALGKERSKGALQVLGYVVCSSVEAMKAAKDAGYAAILQINDYMSKELDIIMKNKIFDNNIGNILAIPVVLRSADMKVLRAFLRKHAEKFEGFYCENLGAIALALEFDKKIVGGIGLNIYNSKCINVLPLDDYVASCELSANELSSLPSPVIYAFGRVRLMTLTHCPVKLNFGGDCGKCRYDGGLEYADRFGVYPLRRTRVANCYFALYNPAVTDISAKMRLAPSFAGKIFLDMIEYGADEVSYTLARYKDGGAPEGAVTSGHLFRGVK
;
A
#
# COMPACT_ATOMS: atom_id res chain seq x y z
N MET A 1 13.05 -38.68 7.85
CA MET A 1 12.52 -37.31 7.71
C MET A 1 12.85 -36.80 6.30
N LEU A 2 11.88 -36.71 5.41
CA LEU A 2 12.08 -36.17 4.07
C LEU A 2 12.34 -34.66 4.19
N LYS A 3 13.58 -34.20 3.88
CA LYS A 3 13.91 -32.78 3.88
C LYS A 3 13.04 -32.06 2.85
N LYS A 4 12.32 -30.99 3.27
CA LYS A 4 11.63 -30.06 2.37
C LYS A 4 12.66 -29.52 1.36
N GLY A 5 12.51 -29.88 0.07
CA GLY A 5 13.12 -29.10 -1.01
C GLY A 5 12.36 -27.77 -1.18
N TYR A 6 12.74 -26.96 -2.16
CA TYR A 6 12.10 -25.67 -2.51
C TYR A 6 10.65 -25.83 -3.03
N CYS A 7 9.82 -26.56 -2.30
CA CYS A 7 8.43 -26.78 -2.68
C CYS A 7 7.50 -26.34 -1.55
N GLU A 8 6.52 -25.51 -1.89
CA GLU A 8 5.54 -24.96 -0.95
C GLU A 8 4.50 -25.98 -0.48
N PHE A 9 4.47 -27.19 -1.11
CA PHE A 9 3.51 -28.23 -0.77
C PHE A 9 4.00 -29.10 0.39
N THR A 10 3.11 -29.34 1.32
CA THR A 10 3.35 -30.27 2.44
C THR A 10 2.37 -31.44 2.32
N PRO A 11 2.84 -32.70 2.31
CA PRO A 11 1.94 -33.84 2.32
C PRO A 11 1.00 -33.79 3.53
N ALA A 12 -0.28 -34.00 3.32
CA ALA A 12 -1.28 -34.04 4.39
C ALA A 12 -1.16 -35.32 5.24
N ALA A 13 -0.76 -36.42 4.61
CA ALA A 13 -0.49 -37.72 5.25
C ALA A 13 0.60 -38.46 4.48
N THR A 14 1.40 -39.24 5.18
CA THR A 14 2.40 -40.12 4.59
C THR A 14 2.29 -41.49 5.26
N SER A 15 2.02 -42.52 4.45
CA SER A 15 2.11 -43.91 4.88
C SER A 15 3.21 -44.62 4.11
N ILE A 16 4.01 -45.45 4.79
CA ILE A 16 5.08 -46.19 4.17
C ILE A 16 4.83 -47.67 4.58
N ASP A 17 4.56 -48.51 3.58
CA ASP A 17 4.48 -49.96 3.76
C ASP A 17 5.53 -50.59 2.85
N ILE A 18 6.64 -50.98 3.44
CA ILE A 18 7.76 -51.63 2.75
C ILE A 18 8.05 -52.94 3.51
N LYS A 19 7.87 -54.05 2.82
CA LYS A 19 8.22 -55.38 3.33
C LYS A 19 9.43 -55.90 2.56
N ASP A 20 10.49 -56.22 3.28
CA ASP A 20 11.68 -56.89 2.80
C ASP A 20 12.38 -56.30 1.53
N ALA A 21 12.33 -54.98 1.40
CA ALA A 21 12.96 -54.26 0.28
C ALA A 21 13.89 -53.15 0.78
N PHE A 22 15.09 -53.08 0.18
CA PHE A 22 15.99 -51.97 0.36
C PHE A 22 15.71 -50.91 -0.73
N VAL A 23 15.35 -49.69 -0.33
CA VAL A 23 15.12 -48.57 -1.25
C VAL A 23 16.24 -47.53 -1.04
N PRO A 24 17.14 -47.33 -2.03
CA PRO A 24 18.19 -46.32 -1.95
C PRO A 24 17.58 -44.91 -1.76
N LYS A 25 18.24 -44.10 -0.91
CA LYS A 25 17.82 -42.71 -0.64
C LYS A 25 17.81 -41.85 -1.90
N SER A 26 18.66 -42.14 -2.87
CA SER A 26 18.69 -41.48 -4.19
C SER A 26 17.38 -41.72 -4.95
N LEU A 27 16.90 -42.95 -4.98
CA LEU A 27 15.64 -43.30 -5.65
C LEU A 27 14.43 -42.62 -4.99
N LEU A 28 14.37 -42.58 -3.66
CA LEU A 28 13.31 -41.88 -2.96
C LEU A 28 13.33 -40.38 -3.26
N ASN A 29 14.51 -39.77 -3.39
CA ASN A 29 14.63 -38.37 -3.74
C ASN A 29 14.22 -38.10 -5.19
N GLU A 30 14.55 -39.00 -6.10
CA GLU A 30 14.13 -38.91 -7.51
C GLU A 30 12.62 -39.05 -7.63
N MET A 31 12.01 -40.07 -7.01
CA MET A 31 10.56 -40.23 -6.98
C MET A 31 9.86 -38.99 -6.41
N ARG A 32 10.37 -38.45 -5.33
CA ARG A 32 9.84 -37.21 -4.76
C ARG A 32 9.87 -36.06 -5.77
N ARG A 33 11.01 -35.82 -6.42
CA ARG A 33 11.16 -34.75 -7.44
C ARG A 33 10.16 -34.93 -8.58
N ARG A 34 9.99 -36.16 -9.06
CA ARG A 34 9.06 -36.47 -10.14
C ARG A 34 7.62 -36.21 -9.75
N VAL A 35 7.19 -36.66 -8.58
CA VAL A 35 5.82 -36.44 -8.07
C VAL A 35 5.53 -34.95 -7.92
N TYR A 36 6.49 -34.17 -7.40
CA TYR A 36 6.30 -32.72 -7.28
C TYR A 36 6.26 -32.02 -8.64
N ALA A 37 7.07 -32.45 -9.60
CA ALA A 37 7.04 -31.90 -10.96
C ALA A 37 5.68 -32.17 -11.63
N GLU A 38 5.19 -33.41 -11.56
CA GLU A 38 3.87 -33.79 -12.09
C GLU A 38 2.71 -33.04 -11.41
N LEU A 39 2.81 -32.80 -10.10
CA LEU A 39 1.84 -32.00 -9.36
C LEU A 39 1.83 -30.55 -9.84
N CYS A 40 3.00 -29.93 -9.99
CA CYS A 40 3.13 -28.58 -10.51
C CYS A 40 2.55 -28.47 -11.95
N GLU A 41 2.87 -29.41 -12.84
CA GLU A 41 2.29 -29.45 -14.19
C GLU A 41 0.77 -29.53 -14.16
N LYS A 42 0.21 -30.44 -13.38
CA LYS A 42 -1.26 -30.59 -13.26
C LYS A 42 -1.93 -29.34 -12.70
N LEU A 43 -1.30 -28.68 -11.74
CA LEU A 43 -1.82 -27.42 -11.19
C LEU A 43 -1.76 -26.30 -12.21
N LEU A 44 -0.66 -26.16 -12.98
CA LEU A 44 -0.52 -25.20 -14.06
C LEU A 44 -1.51 -25.46 -15.17
N ASP A 45 -1.69 -26.70 -15.58
CA ASP A 45 -2.68 -27.09 -16.59
C ASP A 45 -4.11 -26.75 -16.16
N ASN A 46 -4.43 -27.03 -14.89
CA ASN A 46 -5.74 -26.73 -14.34
C ASN A 46 -5.97 -25.20 -14.24
N TYR A 47 -4.93 -24.46 -13.83
CA TYR A 47 -4.93 -23.02 -13.80
C TYR A 47 -5.14 -22.44 -15.22
N ASN A 48 -4.37 -22.90 -16.20
CA ASN A 48 -4.48 -22.45 -17.58
C ASN A 48 -5.85 -22.78 -18.19
N LYS A 49 -6.39 -23.98 -17.95
CA LYS A 49 -7.75 -24.36 -18.39
C LYS A 49 -8.82 -23.46 -17.76
N ASN A 50 -8.64 -23.07 -16.51
CA ASN A 50 -9.56 -22.15 -15.84
C ASN A 50 -9.44 -20.73 -16.37
N ILE A 51 -8.24 -20.26 -16.72
CA ILE A 51 -8.03 -18.97 -17.39
C ILE A 51 -8.68 -18.99 -18.78
N LEU A 52 -8.46 -20.02 -19.57
CA LEU A 52 -9.06 -20.16 -20.90
C LEU A 52 -10.59 -20.19 -20.82
N LYS A 53 -11.16 -20.91 -19.85
CA LYS A 53 -12.61 -20.88 -19.62
C LYS A 53 -13.13 -19.52 -19.18
N ARG A 54 -12.36 -18.75 -18.39
CA ARG A 54 -12.71 -17.36 -18.04
C ARG A 54 -12.60 -16.41 -19.23
N ASN A 55 -11.65 -16.63 -20.12
CA ASN A 55 -11.44 -15.79 -21.31
C ASN A 55 -12.40 -16.12 -22.45
N SER A 56 -13.00 -17.33 -22.47
CA SER A 56 -14.05 -17.73 -23.45
C SER A 56 -15.47 -17.38 -23.03
N GLY A 57 -15.68 -17.09 -21.76
CA GLY A 57 -16.92 -16.46 -21.25
C GLY A 57 -16.67 -14.98 -21.09
N ALA A 58 -17.52 -14.13 -21.64
CA ALA A 58 -17.47 -12.67 -21.60
C ALA A 58 -16.56 -12.12 -20.49
N CYS A 59 -15.64 -11.24 -20.86
CA CYS A 59 -14.79 -10.51 -19.93
C CYS A 59 -15.56 -10.31 -18.64
N ALA A 60 -15.07 -10.88 -17.53
CA ALA A 60 -15.73 -10.66 -16.23
C ALA A 60 -16.05 -9.17 -16.14
N PRO A 61 -17.26 -8.78 -15.79
CA PRO A 61 -17.59 -7.36 -15.72
C PRO A 61 -16.45 -6.69 -14.97
N ALA A 62 -15.87 -5.66 -15.58
CA ALA A 62 -14.86 -4.84 -14.92
C ALA A 62 -15.33 -4.68 -13.48
N LEU A 63 -14.46 -4.87 -12.49
CA LEU A 63 -14.80 -4.82 -11.07
C LEU A 63 -15.50 -3.47 -10.75
N GLY A 64 -16.67 -3.28 -11.37
CA GLY A 64 -17.66 -2.29 -11.06
C GLY A 64 -17.37 -0.84 -11.39
N LYS A 65 -17.38 -0.47 -12.67
CA LYS A 65 -17.74 0.92 -13.03
C LYS A 65 -19.11 1.33 -12.46
N GLU A 66 -20.00 0.36 -12.19
CA GLU A 66 -21.34 0.58 -11.60
C GLU A 66 -21.32 0.93 -10.11
N ARG A 67 -20.17 0.87 -9.42
CA ARG A 67 -20.04 1.13 -7.98
C ARG A 67 -19.22 2.37 -7.62
N SER A 68 -18.72 3.15 -8.58
CA SER A 68 -18.06 4.40 -8.24
C SER A 68 -19.05 5.33 -7.52
N LYS A 69 -18.72 5.73 -6.30
CA LYS A 69 -19.49 6.67 -5.49
C LYS A 69 -19.17 8.13 -5.85
N GLY A 70 -18.33 8.31 -6.85
CA GLY A 70 -17.85 9.59 -7.33
C GLY A 70 -16.68 10.15 -6.51
N ALA A 71 -15.82 10.90 -7.17
CA ALA A 71 -14.64 11.51 -6.57
C ALA A 71 -15.01 12.44 -5.40
N LEU A 72 -14.14 12.54 -4.40
CA LEU A 72 -14.30 13.50 -3.32
C LEU A 72 -14.11 14.94 -3.85
N GLN A 73 -14.95 15.85 -3.35
CA GLN A 73 -14.85 17.29 -3.68
C GLN A 73 -13.82 17.94 -2.73
N VAL A 74 -12.53 17.72 -2.99
CA VAL A 74 -11.41 18.19 -2.16
C VAL A 74 -10.28 18.69 -3.05
N LEU A 75 -9.39 19.51 -2.50
CA LEU A 75 -8.20 20.01 -3.22
C LEU A 75 -7.17 18.91 -3.48
N GLY A 76 -7.20 17.86 -2.68
CA GLY A 76 -6.28 16.72 -2.76
C GLY A 76 -6.31 15.89 -1.50
N TYR A 77 -5.23 15.14 -1.28
CA TYR A 77 -5.12 14.16 -0.20
C TYR A 77 -3.82 14.37 0.58
N VAL A 78 -3.91 14.33 1.90
CA VAL A 78 -2.75 14.43 2.81
C VAL A 78 -2.68 13.19 3.69
N VAL A 79 -1.58 12.45 3.62
CA VAL A 79 -1.32 11.32 4.54
C VAL A 79 -0.83 11.86 5.86
N CYS A 80 -1.48 11.45 6.94
CA CYS A 80 -1.22 11.89 8.30
C CYS A 80 -1.05 10.71 9.25
N SER A 81 -0.22 10.85 10.27
CA SER A 81 -0.06 9.87 11.35
C SER A 81 -0.73 10.29 12.66
N SER A 82 -1.22 11.53 12.75
CA SER A 82 -1.86 12.08 13.95
C SER A 82 -3.19 12.77 13.63
N VAL A 83 -4.02 12.92 14.65
CA VAL A 83 -5.32 13.60 14.56
C VAL A 83 -5.15 15.11 14.33
N GLU A 84 -4.13 15.70 14.92
CA GLU A 84 -3.79 17.11 14.79
C GLU A 84 -3.39 17.43 13.34
N ALA A 85 -2.57 16.57 12.72
CA ALA A 85 -2.19 16.70 11.32
C ALA A 85 -3.40 16.49 10.39
N MET A 86 -4.31 15.55 10.71
CA MET A 86 -5.57 15.38 9.98
C MET A 86 -6.43 16.63 10.03
N LYS A 87 -6.53 17.27 11.21
CA LYS A 87 -7.29 18.52 11.36
C LYS A 87 -6.69 19.62 10.50
N ALA A 88 -5.38 19.83 10.57
CA ALA A 88 -4.69 20.82 9.74
C ALA A 88 -4.93 20.62 8.24
N ALA A 89 -4.89 19.37 7.76
CA ALA A 89 -5.20 19.03 6.36
C ALA A 89 -6.66 19.38 6.00
N LYS A 90 -7.62 19.02 6.83
CA LYS A 90 -9.05 19.28 6.59
C LYS A 90 -9.37 20.77 6.63
N ASP A 91 -8.80 21.52 7.55
CA ASP A 91 -8.97 22.97 7.67
C ASP A 91 -8.44 23.71 6.41
N ALA A 92 -7.46 23.11 5.73
CA ALA A 92 -6.94 23.60 4.46
C ALA A 92 -7.71 23.12 3.21
N GLY A 93 -8.80 22.34 3.38
CA GLY A 93 -9.66 21.86 2.27
C GLY A 93 -9.23 20.55 1.62
N TYR A 94 -8.32 19.80 2.27
CA TYR A 94 -7.86 18.48 1.81
C TYR A 94 -8.59 17.34 2.52
N ALA A 95 -8.68 16.19 1.88
CA ALA A 95 -9.02 14.95 2.57
C ALA A 95 -7.80 14.44 3.34
N ALA A 96 -8.02 14.04 4.59
CA ALA A 96 -6.97 13.51 5.44
C ALA A 96 -6.97 11.98 5.40
N ILE A 97 -5.85 11.39 4.98
CA ILE A 97 -5.62 9.95 4.97
C ILE A 97 -4.91 9.58 6.27
N LEU A 98 -5.63 8.95 7.19
CA LEU A 98 -5.02 8.42 8.41
C LEU A 98 -4.25 7.14 8.11
N GLN A 99 -2.96 7.14 8.36
CA GLN A 99 -2.14 5.95 8.37
C GLN A 99 -1.90 5.46 9.79
N ILE A 100 -2.41 4.27 10.10
CA ILE A 100 -2.22 3.62 11.39
C ILE A 100 -0.96 2.76 11.33
N ASN A 101 0.02 3.08 12.17
CA ASN A 101 1.30 2.37 12.22
C ASN A 101 1.27 1.14 13.14
N ASP A 102 0.34 1.08 14.11
CA ASP A 102 0.18 -0.06 15.02
C ASP A 102 -1.28 -0.32 15.37
N TYR A 103 -1.88 -1.34 14.73
CA TYR A 103 -3.25 -1.77 14.99
C TYR A 103 -3.42 -2.55 16.32
N MET A 104 -2.31 -2.88 16.98
CA MET A 104 -2.30 -3.56 18.27
C MET A 104 -2.03 -2.59 19.44
N SER A 105 -1.89 -1.30 19.16
CA SER A 105 -1.70 -0.27 20.20
C SER A 105 -3.00 -0.05 20.97
N LYS A 106 -2.87 0.07 22.29
CA LYS A 106 -3.98 0.47 23.19
C LYS A 106 -4.42 1.92 22.95
N GLU A 107 -3.53 2.76 22.43
CA GLU A 107 -3.80 4.17 22.13
C GLU A 107 -4.74 4.33 20.93
N LEU A 108 -4.84 3.30 20.08
CA LEU A 108 -5.71 3.34 18.90
C LEU A 108 -7.18 3.57 19.26
N ASP A 109 -7.68 2.96 20.32
CA ASP A 109 -9.04 3.19 20.80
C ASP A 109 -9.26 4.63 21.30
N ILE A 110 -8.21 5.29 21.82
CA ILE A 110 -8.24 6.70 22.24
C ILE A 110 -8.29 7.60 20.99
N ILE A 111 -7.42 7.32 20.00
CA ILE A 111 -7.40 8.04 18.71
C ILE A 111 -8.78 7.98 18.06
N MET A 112 -9.38 6.80 18.01
CA MET A 112 -10.69 6.60 17.36
C MET A 112 -11.87 7.26 18.11
N LYS A 113 -11.70 7.76 19.33
CA LYS A 113 -12.71 8.53 20.08
C LYS A 113 -12.61 10.03 19.83
N ASN A 114 -11.64 10.51 19.06
CA ASN A 114 -11.49 11.92 18.80
C ASN A 114 -12.67 12.47 17.97
N LYS A 115 -13.07 13.70 18.27
CA LYS A 115 -14.21 14.40 17.63
C LYS A 115 -14.06 14.58 16.10
N ILE A 116 -12.85 14.52 15.56
CA ILE A 116 -12.64 14.58 14.11
C ILE A 116 -13.36 13.45 13.38
N PHE A 117 -13.67 12.36 14.07
CA PHE A 117 -14.39 11.20 13.54
C PHE A 117 -15.89 11.23 13.78
N ASP A 118 -16.45 12.29 14.39
CA ASP A 118 -17.91 12.46 14.53
C ASP A 118 -18.54 12.78 13.17
N ASN A 119 -17.75 13.34 12.24
CA ASN A 119 -18.11 13.49 10.83
C ASN A 119 -17.05 12.78 9.97
N ASN A 120 -17.51 11.84 9.13
CA ASN A 120 -16.61 11.04 8.28
C ASN A 120 -16.15 11.75 7.00
N ILE A 121 -16.74 12.91 6.65
CA ILE A 121 -16.42 13.65 5.42
C ILE A 121 -14.91 14.00 5.38
N GLY A 122 -14.24 13.59 4.30
CA GLY A 122 -12.82 13.84 4.11
C GLY A 122 -11.91 12.99 5.00
N ASN A 123 -12.44 12.08 5.82
CA ASN A 123 -11.64 11.11 6.57
C ASN A 123 -11.43 9.85 5.72
N ILE A 124 -10.20 9.56 5.38
CA ILE A 124 -9.80 8.38 4.61
C ILE A 124 -8.89 7.51 5.47
N LEU A 125 -9.07 6.20 5.43
CA LEU A 125 -8.19 5.26 6.11
C LEU A 125 -7.19 4.66 5.13
N ALA A 126 -5.90 4.75 5.41
CA ALA A 126 -4.90 3.99 4.66
C ALA A 126 -4.96 2.51 5.05
N ILE A 127 -5.28 1.65 4.08
CA ILE A 127 -5.24 0.21 4.29
C ILE A 127 -3.79 -0.26 4.20
N PRO A 128 -3.31 -1.09 5.15
CA PRO A 128 -1.93 -1.58 5.14
C PRO A 128 -1.55 -2.26 3.82
N VAL A 129 -0.35 -1.98 3.34
CA VAL A 129 0.13 -2.47 2.03
C VAL A 129 0.35 -3.98 2.02
N VAL A 130 0.76 -4.55 3.16
CA VAL A 130 0.96 -6.00 3.33
C VAL A 130 -0.16 -6.55 4.20
N LEU A 131 -0.92 -7.48 3.64
CA LEU A 131 -2.07 -8.12 4.29
C LEU A 131 -1.93 -9.65 4.19
N ARG A 132 -1.41 -10.26 5.25
CA ARG A 132 -1.41 -11.73 5.39
C ARG A 132 -2.72 -12.19 6.03
N SER A 133 -3.00 -13.49 6.01
CA SER A 133 -4.25 -14.04 6.55
C SER A 133 -4.51 -13.65 8.03
N ALA A 134 -3.46 -13.59 8.85
CA ALA A 134 -3.58 -13.13 10.23
C ALA A 134 -3.86 -11.62 10.32
N ASP A 135 -3.22 -10.83 9.47
CA ASP A 135 -3.41 -9.39 9.40
C ASP A 135 -4.84 -9.03 8.98
N MET A 136 -5.41 -9.77 8.02
CA MET A 136 -6.80 -9.61 7.57
C MET A 136 -7.81 -9.82 8.69
N LYS A 137 -7.57 -10.77 9.63
CA LYS A 137 -8.46 -10.99 10.79
C LYS A 137 -8.49 -9.76 11.70
N VAL A 138 -7.32 -9.23 12.04
CA VAL A 138 -7.17 -8.05 12.91
C VAL A 138 -7.80 -6.82 12.24
N LEU A 139 -7.47 -6.60 10.96
CA LEU A 139 -7.96 -5.46 10.21
C LEU A 139 -9.49 -5.48 10.05
N ARG A 140 -10.09 -6.64 9.72
CA ARG A 140 -11.55 -6.76 9.67
C ARG A 140 -12.22 -6.51 11.01
N ALA A 141 -11.63 -6.96 12.11
CA ALA A 141 -12.15 -6.67 13.45
C ALA A 141 -12.13 -5.16 13.73
N PHE A 142 -11.04 -4.47 13.39
CA PHE A 142 -10.93 -3.03 13.48
C PHE A 142 -11.97 -2.32 12.60
N LEU A 143 -12.11 -2.73 11.34
CA LEU A 143 -13.03 -2.09 10.38
C LEU A 143 -14.49 -2.28 10.79
N ARG A 144 -14.89 -3.45 11.29
CA ARG A 144 -16.26 -3.67 11.82
C ARG A 144 -16.62 -2.68 12.93
N LYS A 145 -15.65 -2.23 13.70
CA LYS A 145 -15.84 -1.28 14.81
C LYS A 145 -15.78 0.18 14.36
N HIS A 146 -15.00 0.48 13.33
CA HIS A 146 -14.60 1.86 13.03
C HIS A 146 -14.79 2.31 11.57
N ALA A 147 -15.22 1.44 10.65
CA ALA A 147 -15.33 1.80 9.23
C ALA A 147 -16.24 3.03 8.99
N GLU A 148 -17.30 3.21 9.80
CA GLU A 148 -18.22 4.33 9.67
C GLU A 148 -17.59 5.71 9.95
N LYS A 149 -16.44 5.73 10.59
CA LYS A 149 -15.67 6.95 10.86
C LYS A 149 -14.92 7.48 9.64
N PHE A 150 -14.89 6.69 8.58
CA PHE A 150 -14.19 6.98 7.33
C PHE A 150 -15.17 7.04 6.16
N GLU A 151 -14.99 8.05 5.33
CA GLU A 151 -15.71 8.19 4.07
C GLU A 151 -15.22 7.19 3.03
N GLY A 152 -13.92 6.90 3.03
CA GLY A 152 -13.27 6.02 2.07
C GLY A 152 -12.00 5.37 2.60
N PHE A 153 -11.44 4.50 1.78
CA PHE A 153 -10.16 3.83 2.04
C PHE A 153 -9.15 4.15 0.94
N TYR A 154 -7.91 4.41 1.35
CA TYR A 154 -6.76 4.53 0.47
C TYR A 154 -6.15 3.15 0.26
N CYS A 155 -6.16 2.68 -0.97
CA CYS A 155 -5.89 1.30 -1.34
C CYS A 155 -4.71 1.21 -2.30
N GLU A 156 -3.64 0.53 -1.91
CA GLU A 156 -2.43 0.36 -2.70
C GLU A 156 -2.27 -1.06 -3.30
N ASN A 157 -3.25 -1.94 -3.12
CA ASN A 157 -3.27 -3.28 -3.70
C ASN A 157 -4.71 -3.78 -3.88
N LEU A 158 -4.88 -4.85 -4.67
CA LEU A 158 -6.19 -5.41 -4.98
C LEU A 158 -6.92 -5.98 -3.76
N GLY A 159 -6.18 -6.50 -2.77
CA GLY A 159 -6.76 -6.99 -1.52
C GLY A 159 -7.38 -5.87 -0.69
N ALA A 160 -6.77 -4.69 -0.68
CA ALA A 160 -7.32 -3.49 -0.06
C ALA A 160 -8.58 -2.99 -0.78
N ILE A 161 -8.60 -3.04 -2.12
CA ILE A 161 -9.79 -2.72 -2.93
C ILE A 161 -10.94 -3.67 -2.60
N ALA A 162 -10.67 -4.99 -2.55
CA ALA A 162 -11.69 -5.97 -2.20
C ALA A 162 -12.26 -5.72 -0.79
N LEU A 163 -11.41 -5.33 0.16
CA LEU A 163 -11.83 -4.97 1.52
C LEU A 163 -12.69 -3.70 1.53
N ALA A 164 -12.33 -2.69 0.75
CA ALA A 164 -13.12 -1.46 0.64
C ALA A 164 -14.52 -1.73 0.07
N LEU A 165 -14.61 -2.64 -0.91
CA LEU A 165 -15.89 -3.09 -1.45
C LEU A 165 -16.72 -3.88 -0.42
N GLU A 166 -16.07 -4.71 0.42
CA GLU A 166 -16.72 -5.45 1.51
C GLU A 166 -17.41 -4.51 2.51
N PHE A 167 -16.80 -3.35 2.78
CA PHE A 167 -17.31 -2.33 3.72
C PHE A 167 -18.08 -1.19 3.05
N ASP A 168 -18.35 -1.28 1.76
CA ASP A 168 -19.07 -0.28 0.97
C ASP A 168 -18.50 1.14 1.15
N LYS A 169 -17.16 1.29 1.06
CA LYS A 169 -16.44 2.57 1.20
C LYS A 169 -15.97 3.10 -0.15
N LYS A 170 -15.84 4.42 -0.26
CA LYS A 170 -15.14 5.06 -1.39
C LYS A 170 -13.72 4.53 -1.48
N ILE A 171 -13.19 4.41 -2.70
CA ILE A 171 -11.89 3.84 -2.97
C ILE A 171 -10.99 4.89 -3.61
N VAL A 172 -9.99 5.34 -2.85
CA VAL A 172 -8.91 6.17 -3.37
C VAL A 172 -7.74 5.25 -3.71
N GLY A 173 -7.47 5.07 -5.01
CA GLY A 173 -6.35 4.26 -5.47
C GLY A 173 -5.02 4.92 -5.13
N GLY A 174 -4.13 4.19 -4.46
CA GLY A 174 -2.84 4.68 -4.02
C GLY A 174 -1.72 4.41 -5.02
N ILE A 175 -0.54 4.96 -4.72
CA ILE A 175 0.67 4.86 -5.57
C ILE A 175 1.08 3.40 -5.83
N GLY A 176 0.81 2.49 -4.90
CA GLY A 176 1.12 1.06 -5.04
C GLY A 176 0.30 0.33 -6.12
N LEU A 177 -0.80 0.91 -6.60
CA LEU A 177 -1.54 0.38 -7.75
C LEU A 177 -0.85 0.69 -9.08
N ASN A 178 0.12 1.58 -9.08
CA ASN A 178 0.92 1.97 -10.23
C ASN A 178 0.07 2.29 -11.48
N ILE A 179 -0.84 3.26 -11.33
CA ILE A 179 -1.77 3.65 -12.40
C ILE A 179 -1.01 4.45 -13.48
N TYR A 180 -0.75 3.78 -14.58
CA TYR A 180 0.04 4.28 -15.69
C TYR A 180 -0.78 4.76 -16.89
N ASN A 181 -2.01 4.26 -17.04
CA ASN A 181 -2.83 4.55 -18.21
C ASN A 181 -4.32 4.40 -17.91
N SER A 182 -5.15 4.89 -18.83
CA SER A 182 -6.61 4.85 -18.71
C SER A 182 -7.21 3.45 -18.66
N LYS A 183 -6.53 2.43 -19.18
CA LYS A 183 -7.03 1.03 -19.13
C LYS A 183 -7.07 0.52 -17.69
N CYS A 184 -6.05 0.84 -16.86
CA CYS A 184 -6.04 0.50 -15.44
C CYS A 184 -7.24 1.12 -14.71
N ILE A 185 -7.54 2.41 -15.00
CA ILE A 185 -8.65 3.15 -14.39
C ILE A 185 -10.00 2.53 -14.78
N ASN A 186 -10.11 2.03 -16.02
CA ASN A 186 -11.35 1.44 -16.52
C ASN A 186 -11.68 0.07 -15.92
N VAL A 187 -10.69 -0.64 -15.36
CA VAL A 187 -10.86 -2.00 -14.79
C VAL A 187 -11.05 -1.99 -13.29
N LEU A 188 -10.54 -0.96 -12.60
CA LEU A 188 -10.58 -0.86 -11.14
C LEU A 188 -11.74 0.02 -10.69
N PRO A 189 -12.46 -0.36 -9.62
CA PRO A 189 -13.61 0.39 -9.10
C PRO A 189 -13.14 1.56 -8.22
N LEU A 190 -12.39 2.49 -8.79
CA LEU A 190 -11.82 3.62 -8.08
C LEU A 190 -12.72 4.85 -8.18
N ASP A 191 -12.91 5.55 -7.07
CA ASP A 191 -13.58 6.84 -7.01
C ASP A 191 -12.60 7.98 -7.30
N ASP A 192 -11.34 7.79 -6.91
CA ASP A 192 -10.22 8.68 -7.20
C ASP A 192 -8.92 7.86 -7.25
N TYR A 193 -7.81 8.41 -7.81
CA TYR A 193 -6.58 7.66 -7.87
C TYR A 193 -5.34 8.56 -7.93
N VAL A 194 -4.30 8.15 -7.23
CA VAL A 194 -2.96 8.74 -7.37
C VAL A 194 -2.28 8.08 -8.56
N ALA A 195 -1.90 8.88 -9.55
CA ALA A 195 -1.17 8.40 -10.71
C ALA A 195 0.25 7.94 -10.32
N SER A 196 0.85 7.06 -11.12
CA SER A 196 2.22 6.62 -10.89
C SER A 196 3.18 7.80 -10.80
N CYS A 197 4.04 7.80 -9.78
CA CYS A 197 5.08 8.82 -9.61
C CYS A 197 6.23 8.70 -10.63
N GLU A 198 6.20 7.68 -11.49
CA GLU A 198 7.14 7.51 -12.60
C GLU A 198 6.71 8.24 -13.88
N LEU A 199 5.46 8.72 -13.94
CA LEU A 199 4.94 9.45 -15.09
C LEU A 199 5.51 10.88 -15.15
N SER A 200 5.84 11.29 -16.35
CA SER A 200 6.17 12.68 -16.65
C SER A 200 4.91 13.56 -16.66
N ALA A 201 5.11 14.87 -16.58
CA ALA A 201 4.03 15.85 -16.67
C ALA A 201 3.19 15.70 -17.95
N ASN A 202 3.85 15.38 -19.06
CA ASN A 202 3.19 15.19 -20.34
C ASN A 202 2.31 13.92 -20.36
N GLU A 203 2.78 12.82 -19.76
CA GLU A 203 2.02 11.59 -19.64
C GLU A 203 0.85 11.73 -18.67
N LEU A 204 1.05 12.45 -17.56
CA LEU A 204 -0.02 12.76 -16.60
C LEU A 204 -1.18 13.52 -17.24
N SER A 205 -0.89 14.45 -18.18
CA SER A 205 -1.92 15.21 -18.88
C SER A 205 -2.84 14.36 -19.77
N SER A 206 -2.41 13.14 -20.12
CA SER A 206 -3.22 12.18 -20.89
C SER A 206 -4.17 11.35 -20.02
N LEU A 207 -4.05 11.42 -18.71
CA LEU A 207 -4.91 10.69 -17.77
C LEU A 207 -6.14 11.52 -17.37
N PRO A 208 -7.32 10.89 -17.19
CA PRO A 208 -8.52 11.58 -16.74
C PRO A 208 -8.41 11.94 -15.25
N SER A 209 -8.32 13.22 -14.93
CA SER A 209 -8.36 13.77 -13.57
C SER A 209 -7.40 13.08 -12.57
N PRO A 210 -6.10 12.94 -12.87
CA PRO A 210 -5.17 12.27 -11.98
C PRO A 210 -4.95 13.07 -10.71
N VAL A 211 -4.80 12.38 -9.56
CA VAL A 211 -4.19 12.95 -8.36
C VAL A 211 -2.67 12.81 -8.50
N ILE A 212 -1.96 13.91 -8.38
CA ILE A 212 -0.51 13.97 -8.63
C ILE A 212 0.25 13.84 -7.32
N TYR A 213 1.25 12.94 -7.26
CA TYR A 213 2.16 12.85 -6.13
C TYR A 213 3.04 14.09 -6.07
N ALA A 214 2.74 14.98 -5.13
CA ALA A 214 3.34 16.30 -5.08
C ALA A 214 4.41 16.46 -4.00
N PHE A 215 4.22 15.78 -2.84
CA PHE A 215 5.12 15.94 -1.70
C PHE A 215 5.33 14.62 -0.97
N GLY A 216 6.54 14.43 -0.43
CA GLY A 216 6.89 13.36 0.49
C GLY A 216 8.00 12.44 -0.01
N ARG A 217 8.29 11.40 0.77
CA ARG A 217 9.32 10.40 0.42
C ARG A 217 8.68 9.22 -0.29
N VAL A 218 9.11 8.98 -1.52
CA VAL A 218 8.61 7.81 -2.27
C VAL A 218 9.08 6.52 -1.59
N ARG A 219 8.15 5.58 -1.36
CA ARG A 219 8.49 4.25 -0.86
C ARG A 219 9.23 3.45 -1.94
N LEU A 220 10.43 2.98 -1.61
CA LEU A 220 11.30 2.23 -2.50
C LEU A 220 11.10 0.72 -2.36
N MET A 221 10.87 0.24 -1.13
CA MET A 221 10.82 -1.19 -0.84
C MET A 221 9.89 -1.48 0.34
N THR A 222 9.28 -2.66 0.32
CA THR A 222 8.52 -3.20 1.45
C THR A 222 9.15 -4.50 1.91
N LEU A 223 9.52 -4.58 3.20
CA LEU A 223 10.21 -5.70 3.82
C LEU A 223 9.23 -6.47 4.70
N THR A 224 9.06 -7.75 4.45
CA THR A 224 8.22 -8.63 5.27
C THR A 224 8.99 -9.36 6.36
N HIS A 225 10.32 -9.31 6.36
CA HIS A 225 11.18 -9.71 7.47
C HIS A 225 11.37 -8.54 8.44
N CYS A 226 11.76 -8.85 9.67
CA CYS A 226 11.94 -7.84 10.71
C CYS A 226 13.41 -7.44 10.83
N PRO A 227 13.83 -6.25 10.38
CA PRO A 227 15.21 -5.78 10.53
C PRO A 227 15.59 -5.55 12.01
N VAL A 228 14.63 -5.20 12.87
CA VAL A 228 14.89 -5.08 14.31
C VAL A 228 15.33 -6.40 14.92
N LYS A 229 14.60 -7.48 14.64
CA LYS A 229 14.95 -8.82 15.13
C LYS A 229 16.28 -9.31 14.55
N LEU A 230 16.55 -8.97 13.29
CA LEU A 230 17.78 -9.38 12.60
C LEU A 230 19.03 -8.73 13.21
N ASN A 231 18.95 -7.42 13.50
CA ASN A 231 20.09 -6.64 13.97
C ASN A 231 20.25 -6.61 15.49
N PHE A 232 19.15 -6.64 16.24
CA PHE A 232 19.17 -6.48 17.70
C PHE A 232 18.71 -7.73 18.45
N GLY A 233 18.28 -8.77 17.72
CA GLY A 233 17.73 -9.98 18.34
C GLY A 233 16.39 -9.74 19.07
N GLY A 234 16.02 -10.69 19.92
CA GLY A 234 14.87 -10.55 20.82
C GLY A 234 13.60 -11.19 20.31
N ASP A 235 12.59 -11.16 21.17
CA ASP A 235 11.24 -11.68 20.96
C ASP A 235 10.27 -10.56 20.54
N CYS A 236 9.38 -10.85 19.60
CA CYS A 236 8.34 -9.91 19.16
C CYS A 236 7.40 -9.46 20.29
N GLY A 237 7.21 -10.29 21.33
CA GLY A 237 6.41 -9.93 22.52
C GLY A 237 7.05 -8.83 23.39
N LYS A 238 8.37 -8.63 23.26
CA LYS A 238 9.17 -7.63 23.99
C LYS A 238 9.80 -6.60 23.06
N CYS A 239 9.26 -6.43 21.86
CA CYS A 239 9.80 -5.50 20.89
C CYS A 239 9.76 -4.06 21.40
N ARG A 240 10.93 -3.42 21.44
CA ARG A 240 11.13 -2.02 21.87
C ARG A 240 11.34 -1.08 20.68
N TYR A 241 10.82 -1.42 19.51
CA TYR A 241 10.92 -0.53 18.36
C TYR A 241 10.15 0.77 18.65
N ASP A 242 10.84 1.88 18.62
CA ASP A 242 10.35 3.23 18.93
C ASP A 242 10.22 4.15 17.71
N GLY A 243 10.62 3.69 16.53
CA GLY A 243 10.43 4.41 15.27
C GLY A 243 11.70 4.90 14.56
N GLY A 244 12.83 4.98 15.22
CA GLY A 244 14.04 5.61 14.67
C GLY A 244 14.95 4.72 13.81
N LEU A 245 14.43 3.71 13.08
CA LEU A 245 15.27 2.84 12.28
C LEU A 245 15.55 3.44 10.91
N GLU A 246 16.83 3.43 10.51
CA GLU A 246 17.31 3.92 9.24
C GLU A 246 18.29 2.95 8.60
N TYR A 247 18.35 2.97 7.29
CA TYR A 247 19.43 2.35 6.51
C TYR A 247 20.28 3.47 5.89
N ALA A 248 21.60 3.35 5.94
CA ALA A 248 22.48 4.34 5.35
C ALA A 248 23.46 3.69 4.36
N ASP A 249 23.66 4.35 3.23
CA ASP A 249 24.69 4.00 2.26
C ASP A 249 25.37 5.28 1.72
N ARG A 250 26.20 5.12 0.67
CA ARG A 250 26.90 6.24 0.04
C ARG A 250 25.98 7.28 -0.63
N PHE A 251 24.73 6.98 -0.84
CA PHE A 251 23.78 7.85 -1.54
C PHE A 251 22.86 8.60 -0.57
N GLY A 252 22.78 8.14 0.71
CA GLY A 252 21.98 8.83 1.70
C GLY A 252 21.51 7.96 2.86
N VAL A 253 20.64 8.57 3.68
CA VAL A 253 19.98 7.93 4.82
C VAL A 253 18.53 7.66 4.44
N TYR A 254 18.14 6.41 4.47
CA TYR A 254 16.83 5.91 4.06
C TYR A 254 15.99 5.60 5.29
N PRO A 255 14.93 6.34 5.57
CA PRO A 255 14.05 6.03 6.68
C PRO A 255 13.35 4.68 6.49
N LEU A 256 13.31 3.89 7.59
CA LEU A 256 12.52 2.66 7.67
C LEU A 256 11.36 2.87 8.63
N ARG A 257 10.14 2.63 8.17
CA ARG A 257 8.93 2.74 8.98
C ARG A 257 8.27 1.39 9.15
N ARG A 258 7.89 1.08 10.37
CA ARG A 258 7.16 -0.13 10.72
C ARG A 258 5.66 0.11 10.64
N THR A 259 4.94 -0.86 10.06
CA THR A 259 3.52 -1.02 10.28
C THR A 259 3.27 -2.37 10.94
N ARG A 260 2.47 -2.40 12.00
CA ARG A 260 2.08 -3.61 12.73
C ARG A 260 0.57 -3.80 12.65
N VAL A 261 0.14 -4.89 12.04
CA VAL A 261 -1.25 -5.35 12.09
C VAL A 261 -1.31 -6.52 13.08
N ALA A 262 -1.35 -7.79 12.66
CA ALA A 262 -0.98 -8.94 13.50
C ALA A 262 0.53 -9.17 13.45
N ASN A 263 1.11 -8.97 12.26
CA ASN A 263 2.54 -9.05 12.00
C ASN A 263 3.07 -7.69 11.58
N CYS A 264 4.39 -7.50 11.73
CA CYS A 264 5.06 -6.29 11.24
C CYS A 264 5.48 -6.46 9.78
N TYR A 265 5.47 -5.33 9.07
CA TYR A 265 6.28 -5.11 7.89
C TYR A 265 6.97 -3.75 8.00
N PHE A 266 8.02 -3.56 7.22
CA PHE A 266 8.76 -2.30 7.16
C PHE A 266 8.74 -1.76 5.75
N ALA A 267 8.68 -0.46 5.62
CA ALA A 267 8.81 0.24 4.36
C ALA A 267 10.08 1.09 4.38
N LEU A 268 10.90 0.96 3.35
CA LEU A 268 12.09 1.77 3.11
C LEU A 268 11.71 2.93 2.20
N TYR A 269 12.08 4.13 2.58
CA TYR A 269 11.75 5.35 1.84
C TYR A 269 12.98 6.02 1.24
N ASN A 270 12.76 6.78 0.16
CA ASN A 270 13.80 7.53 -0.51
C ASN A 270 14.43 8.57 0.46
N PRO A 271 15.75 8.73 0.48
CA PRO A 271 16.41 9.78 1.28
C PRO A 271 16.02 11.19 0.87
N ALA A 272 15.73 11.41 -0.40
CA ALA A 272 15.28 12.71 -0.90
C ALA A 272 13.76 12.86 -0.81
N VAL A 273 13.31 14.02 -0.33
CA VAL A 273 11.90 14.41 -0.35
C VAL A 273 11.52 14.86 -1.75
N THR A 274 10.44 14.33 -2.29
CA THR A 274 9.80 14.91 -3.48
C THR A 274 9.05 16.17 -3.06
N ASP A 275 9.28 17.27 -3.77
CA ASP A 275 8.53 18.52 -3.60
C ASP A 275 8.46 19.27 -4.94
N ILE A 276 7.24 19.40 -5.45
CA ILE A 276 6.99 20.05 -6.74
C ILE A 276 6.35 21.43 -6.61
N SER A 277 6.24 21.99 -5.40
CA SER A 277 5.53 23.26 -5.14
C SER A 277 5.98 24.40 -6.03
N ALA A 278 7.31 24.62 -6.16
CA ALA A 278 7.87 25.65 -7.04
C ALA A 278 7.57 25.43 -8.53
N LYS A 279 7.22 24.21 -8.92
CA LYS A 279 7.01 23.79 -10.32
C LYS A 279 5.54 23.70 -10.71
N MET A 280 4.62 23.77 -9.75
CA MET A 280 3.17 23.72 -10.00
C MET A 280 2.70 24.80 -10.96
N ARG A 281 3.31 25.98 -10.92
CA ARG A 281 2.98 27.11 -11.82
C ARG A 281 3.48 26.92 -13.25
N LEU A 282 4.47 26.04 -13.46
CA LEU A 282 5.09 25.82 -14.76
C LEU A 282 4.31 24.86 -15.66
N ALA A 283 3.34 24.15 -15.10
CA ALA A 283 2.55 23.19 -15.83
C ALA A 283 1.06 23.42 -15.54
N PRO A 284 0.36 24.23 -16.37
CA PRO A 284 -1.09 24.46 -16.23
C PRO A 284 -1.93 23.19 -16.23
N SER A 285 -1.39 22.08 -16.78
CA SER A 285 -1.98 20.74 -16.71
C SER A 285 -2.08 20.16 -15.30
N PHE A 286 -1.44 20.77 -14.31
CA PHE A 286 -1.51 20.37 -12.89
C PHE A 286 -2.64 21.06 -12.10
N ALA A 287 -3.63 21.62 -12.76
CA ALA A 287 -4.83 22.17 -12.10
C ALA A 287 -5.71 21.10 -11.39
N GLY A 288 -5.18 19.87 -11.26
CA GLY A 288 -5.85 18.75 -10.61
C GLY A 288 -5.55 18.64 -9.12
N LYS A 289 -6.05 17.56 -8.53
CA LYS A 289 -5.81 17.21 -7.14
C LYS A 289 -4.35 16.81 -6.91
N ILE A 290 -3.82 17.10 -5.74
CA ILE A 290 -2.47 16.71 -5.33
C ILE A 290 -2.50 15.74 -4.15
N PHE A 291 -1.47 14.91 -4.06
CA PHE A 291 -1.24 13.97 -2.97
C PHE A 291 0.05 14.36 -2.24
N LEU A 292 -0.05 14.51 -0.93
CA LEU A 292 1.08 14.83 -0.05
C LEU A 292 1.24 13.72 0.98
N ASP A 293 2.37 13.01 0.95
CA ASP A 293 2.74 12.06 2.01
C ASP A 293 3.45 12.82 3.14
N MET A 294 2.68 13.18 4.14
CA MET A 294 3.15 13.96 5.29
C MET A 294 3.15 13.13 6.59
N ILE A 295 3.33 11.83 6.48
CA ILE A 295 3.29 10.91 7.64
C ILE A 295 4.35 11.22 8.71
N GLU A 296 5.46 11.87 8.33
CA GLU A 296 6.56 12.23 9.25
C GLU A 296 6.38 13.61 9.89
N TYR A 297 5.36 14.36 9.50
CA TYR A 297 5.23 15.78 9.80
C TYR A 297 4.11 16.04 10.82
N GLY A 298 4.36 16.99 11.72
CA GLY A 298 3.37 17.48 12.67
C GLY A 298 2.34 18.43 12.06
N ALA A 299 1.36 18.85 12.84
CA ALA A 299 0.26 19.70 12.37
C ALA A 299 0.74 21.06 11.84
N ASP A 300 1.74 21.67 12.48
CA ASP A 300 2.28 22.97 12.05
C ASP A 300 3.00 22.86 10.70
N GLU A 301 3.78 21.81 10.52
CA GLU A 301 4.48 21.54 9.28
C GLU A 301 3.50 21.19 8.13
N VAL A 302 2.43 20.48 8.43
CA VAL A 302 1.33 20.22 7.48
C VAL A 302 0.70 21.54 7.08
N SER A 303 0.31 22.39 8.01
CA SER A 303 -0.30 23.71 7.74
C SER A 303 0.62 24.57 6.90
N TYR A 304 1.90 24.65 7.27
CA TYR A 304 2.91 25.42 6.54
C TYR A 304 3.09 24.92 5.10
N THR A 305 3.23 23.61 4.92
CA THR A 305 3.43 23.03 3.59
C THR A 305 2.20 23.25 2.70
N LEU A 306 0.99 23.09 3.23
CA LEU A 306 -0.24 23.31 2.46
C LEU A 306 -0.43 24.77 2.07
N ALA A 307 -0.10 25.74 2.96
CA ALA A 307 -0.09 27.15 2.63
C ALA A 307 0.91 27.44 1.50
N ARG A 308 2.11 26.88 1.58
CA ARG A 308 3.14 27.02 0.55
C ARG A 308 2.68 26.47 -0.81
N TYR A 309 1.98 25.34 -0.86
CA TYR A 309 1.39 24.82 -2.10
C TYR A 309 0.31 25.72 -2.67
N LYS A 310 -0.50 26.34 -1.82
CA LYS A 310 -1.53 27.31 -2.21
C LYS A 310 -0.92 28.57 -2.80
N ASP A 311 0.14 29.09 -2.17
CA ASP A 311 0.78 30.37 -2.54
C ASP A 311 1.86 30.20 -3.61
N GLY A 312 2.26 28.96 -3.90
CA GLY A 312 3.32 28.63 -4.88
C GLY A 312 4.71 29.02 -4.39
N GLY A 313 4.99 28.84 -3.11
CA GLY A 313 6.28 29.10 -2.50
C GLY A 313 7.35 28.08 -2.92
N ALA A 314 8.62 28.48 -2.77
CA ALA A 314 9.75 27.59 -3.04
C ALA A 314 9.89 26.54 -1.92
N PRO A 315 10.37 25.32 -2.24
CA PRO A 315 10.68 24.31 -1.24
C PRO A 315 11.88 24.71 -0.39
N GLU A 316 11.92 24.24 0.84
CA GLU A 316 13.07 24.39 1.73
C GLU A 316 13.99 23.16 1.61
N GLY A 317 15.30 23.40 1.59
CA GLY A 317 16.33 22.35 1.55
C GLY A 317 16.47 21.64 0.19
N ALA A 318 17.17 20.50 0.24
CA ALA A 318 17.42 19.69 -0.95
C ALA A 318 16.22 18.77 -1.25
N VAL A 319 15.53 19.06 -2.36
CA VAL A 319 14.35 18.30 -2.81
C VAL A 319 14.52 17.76 -4.21
N THR A 320 13.72 16.79 -4.59
CA THR A 320 13.62 16.25 -5.95
C THR A 320 12.23 16.48 -6.53
N SER A 321 12.14 16.60 -7.85
CA SER A 321 10.87 16.54 -8.56
C SER A 321 10.57 15.15 -9.14
N GLY A 322 11.35 14.14 -8.75
CA GLY A 322 11.18 12.79 -9.28
C GLY A 322 11.34 12.73 -10.81
N HIS A 323 10.46 11.99 -11.45
CA HIS A 323 10.44 11.82 -12.92
C HIS A 323 9.59 12.85 -13.66
N LEU A 324 8.94 13.77 -12.94
CA LEU A 324 7.92 14.66 -13.48
C LEU A 324 8.35 15.45 -14.74
N PHE A 325 9.62 15.84 -14.83
CA PHE A 325 10.13 16.64 -15.95
C PHE A 325 11.12 15.90 -16.87
N ARG A 326 11.37 14.62 -16.65
CA ARG A 326 12.30 13.83 -17.48
C ARG A 326 11.77 12.47 -17.93
N GLY A 327 10.68 11.99 -17.34
CA GLY A 327 10.20 10.63 -17.55
C GLY A 327 11.17 9.55 -17.05
N VAL A 328 10.76 8.30 -17.17
CA VAL A 328 11.61 7.12 -17.00
C VAL A 328 12.18 6.77 -18.38
N LYS A 329 13.52 6.68 -18.50
CA LYS A 329 14.19 6.28 -19.75
C LYS A 329 14.31 4.76 -19.81
#